data_f58cacd7ddf797da2a9c5b53c563963a
#
_entry.id   f58cacd7ddf797da2a9c5b53c563963a
#
_cell.length_a   1.000
_cell.length_b   1.000
_cell.length_c   1.000
_cell.angle_alpha   90.00
_cell.angle_beta   90.00
_cell.angle_gamma   90.00
#
_symmetry.space_group_name_H-M   'P 1'
#
loop_
_entity.id
_entity.type
_entity.pdbx_description
1 polymer ?
#
loop_
_entity_poly.entity_id
_entity_poly.type
_entity_poly.pdbx_seq_one_letter_code
_entity_poly.pdbx_strand_id
1 'polypeptide(L)'
;MKNNTLHNLNLVPFVSVDDMMKIVLEIGVENVLTGIAEYLEADFRRWESFDKTPRVASHSEAGVIELMPTSDGDVYGFKYVNGHPDNMKTGRQTVTAFGVLSEVETGYPVLLTEMTILTALRTAATSAMVAKYL
;
A
#
# COMPACT_ATOMS: atom_id res chain seq x y z
N MET A 1 44.69 2.42 12.60
CA MET A 1 43.51 1.66 12.11
C MET A 1 42.29 2.24 12.78
N LYS A 2 41.47 3.05 12.08
CA LYS A 2 40.25 3.57 12.62
C LYS A 2 39.15 2.57 12.25
N ASN A 3 38.68 1.84 13.27
CA ASN A 3 37.47 0.99 13.11
C ASN A 3 36.29 1.89 12.80
N ASN A 4 35.90 1.89 11.54
CA ASN A 4 34.67 2.53 11.08
C ASN A 4 33.52 1.56 11.37
N THR A 5 33.11 1.49 12.63
CA THR A 5 31.87 0.84 13.02
C THR A 5 30.74 1.78 12.57
N LEU A 6 30.34 1.65 11.31
CA LEU A 6 29.04 2.13 10.89
C LEU A 6 28.03 1.37 11.78
N HIS A 7 27.54 2.04 12.80
CA HIS A 7 26.38 1.55 13.54
C HIS A 7 25.35 1.11 12.49
N ASN A 8 24.79 -0.09 12.67
CA ASN A 8 23.63 -0.56 11.93
C ASN A 8 22.54 0.51 12.06
N LEU A 9 22.54 1.44 11.13
CA LEU A 9 21.40 2.30 10.93
C LEU A 9 20.31 1.35 10.45
N ASN A 10 19.28 1.14 11.25
CA ASN A 10 18.09 0.44 10.85
C ASN A 10 17.41 1.29 9.76
N LEU A 11 17.90 1.12 8.52
CA LEU A 11 17.36 1.84 7.39
C LEU A 11 16.01 1.22 7.05
N VAL A 12 15.00 2.05 6.99
CA VAL A 12 13.68 1.64 6.50
C VAL A 12 13.73 1.63 4.97
N PRO A 13 13.50 0.50 4.31
CA PRO A 13 13.46 0.44 2.86
C PRO A 13 12.32 1.30 2.31
N PHE A 14 12.60 1.96 1.19
CA PHE A 14 11.62 2.72 0.44
C PHE A 14 11.48 2.15 -0.97
N VAL A 15 10.27 1.75 -1.32
CA VAL A 15 9.92 1.30 -2.68
C VAL A 15 9.33 2.49 -3.44
N SER A 16 10.09 3.01 -4.38
CA SER A 16 9.66 4.12 -5.26
C SER A 16 8.72 3.64 -6.37
N VAL A 17 8.17 4.59 -7.13
CA VAL A 17 7.39 4.29 -8.35
C VAL A 17 8.22 3.48 -9.34
N ASP A 18 9.49 3.87 -9.56
CA ASP A 18 10.38 3.18 -10.48
C ASP A 18 10.70 1.75 -10.02
N ASP A 19 10.87 1.54 -8.70
CA ASP A 19 11.09 0.21 -8.15
C ASP A 19 9.84 -0.66 -8.28
N MET A 20 8.66 -0.12 -8.01
CA MET A 20 7.40 -0.82 -8.19
C MET A 20 7.20 -1.21 -9.67
N MET A 21 7.48 -0.31 -10.60
CA MET A 21 7.40 -0.60 -12.04
C MET A 21 8.36 -1.73 -12.44
N LYS A 22 9.60 -1.72 -11.93
CA LYS A 22 10.57 -2.81 -12.17
C LYS A 22 10.05 -4.15 -11.65
N ILE A 23 9.56 -4.17 -10.40
CA ILE A 23 8.98 -5.38 -9.80
C ILE A 23 7.85 -5.94 -10.67
N VAL A 24 6.93 -5.08 -11.11
CA VAL A 24 5.80 -5.49 -11.94
C VAL A 24 6.25 -6.02 -13.30
N LEU A 25 7.27 -5.38 -13.91
CA LEU A 25 7.80 -5.82 -15.21
C LEU A 25 8.59 -7.13 -15.11
N GLU A 26 9.36 -7.33 -14.04
CA GLU A 26 10.16 -8.54 -13.81
C GLU A 26 9.29 -9.76 -13.48
N ILE A 27 8.29 -9.58 -12.63
CA ILE A 27 7.36 -10.65 -12.23
C ILE A 27 6.32 -10.93 -13.31
N GLY A 28 5.94 -9.92 -14.07
CA GLY A 28 4.83 -9.92 -15.00
C GLY A 28 3.49 -9.56 -14.34
N VAL A 29 2.71 -8.71 -15.00
CA VAL A 29 1.45 -8.14 -14.47
C VAL A 29 0.46 -9.24 -14.05
N GLU A 30 0.33 -10.30 -14.85
CA GLU A 30 -0.57 -11.42 -14.55
C GLU A 30 -0.20 -12.14 -13.24
N ASN A 31 1.09 -12.42 -13.04
CA ASN A 31 1.58 -13.06 -11.84
C ASN A 31 1.41 -12.15 -10.61
N VAL A 32 1.66 -10.85 -10.76
CA VAL A 32 1.43 -9.87 -9.69
C VAL A 32 -0.04 -9.82 -9.29
N LEU A 33 -0.95 -9.75 -10.26
CA LEU A 33 -2.40 -9.73 -9.99
C LEU A 33 -2.87 -11.02 -9.32
N THR A 34 -2.37 -12.17 -9.78
CA THR A 34 -2.68 -13.46 -9.19
C THR A 34 -2.21 -13.53 -7.74
N GLY A 35 -0.95 -13.17 -7.48
CA GLY A 35 -0.41 -13.15 -6.11
C GLY A 35 -1.16 -12.20 -5.18
N ILE A 36 -1.49 -10.99 -5.64
CA ILE A 36 -2.29 -10.04 -4.84
C ILE A 36 -3.68 -10.65 -4.55
N ALA A 37 -4.33 -11.28 -5.53
CA ALA A 37 -5.64 -11.90 -5.33
C ALA A 37 -5.60 -13.03 -4.30
N GLU A 38 -4.54 -13.86 -4.31
CA GLU A 38 -4.34 -14.93 -3.33
C GLU A 38 -4.15 -14.38 -1.91
N TYR A 39 -3.32 -13.35 -1.74
CA TYR A 39 -3.14 -12.68 -0.44
C TYR A 39 -4.43 -12.04 0.06
N LEU A 40 -5.16 -11.35 -0.81
CA LEU A 40 -6.44 -10.74 -0.46
C LEU A 40 -7.46 -11.80 -0.02
N GLU A 41 -7.55 -12.92 -0.74
CA GLU A 41 -8.44 -14.02 -0.37
C GLU A 41 -8.08 -14.61 1.00
N ALA A 42 -6.79 -14.81 1.28
CA ALA A 42 -6.32 -15.26 2.58
C ALA A 42 -6.68 -14.27 3.70
N ASP A 43 -6.50 -12.99 3.47
CA ASP A 43 -6.85 -11.94 4.43
C ASP A 43 -8.37 -11.85 4.67
N PHE A 44 -9.19 -11.96 3.64
CA PHE A 44 -10.65 -12.03 3.81
C PHE A 44 -11.10 -13.26 4.62
N ARG A 45 -10.40 -14.39 4.50
CA ARG A 45 -10.71 -15.58 5.31
C ARG A 45 -10.43 -15.39 6.80
N ARG A 46 -9.48 -14.52 7.16
CA ARG A 46 -9.14 -14.16 8.54
C ARG A 46 -9.60 -12.74 8.93
N TRP A 47 -10.62 -12.22 8.24
CA TRP A 47 -11.12 -10.86 8.39
C TRP A 47 -11.36 -10.41 9.84
N GLU A 48 -11.84 -11.31 10.69
CA GLU A 48 -12.14 -11.03 12.09
C GLU A 48 -10.89 -10.80 12.94
N SER A 49 -9.71 -11.23 12.49
CA SER A 49 -8.45 -11.00 13.22
C SER A 49 -7.88 -9.59 13.03
N PHE A 50 -8.41 -8.84 12.06
CA PHE A 50 -7.91 -7.50 11.81
C PHE A 50 -8.56 -6.44 12.71
N ASP A 51 -7.74 -5.52 13.22
CA ASP A 51 -8.24 -4.24 13.72
C ASP A 51 -8.62 -3.36 12.52
N LYS A 52 -9.91 -3.10 12.42
CA LYS A 52 -10.53 -2.38 11.29
C LYS A 52 -10.92 -0.97 11.71
N THR A 53 -9.93 -0.13 11.95
CA THR A 53 -10.17 1.28 12.24
C THR A 53 -10.81 1.97 11.01
N PRO A 54 -11.89 2.72 11.19
CA PRO A 54 -12.47 3.51 10.10
C PRO A 54 -11.45 4.46 9.48
N ARG A 55 -11.52 4.65 8.17
CA ARG A 55 -10.67 5.64 7.49
C ARG A 55 -10.96 7.04 8.00
N VAL A 56 -9.92 7.85 8.11
CA VAL A 56 -10.03 9.29 8.37
C VAL A 56 -9.98 10.01 7.03
N ALA A 57 -10.99 10.84 6.75
CA ALA A 57 -11.11 11.55 5.48
C ALA A 57 -11.24 13.05 5.70
N SER A 58 -10.54 13.82 4.86
CA SER A 58 -10.72 15.27 4.70
C SER A 58 -11.37 15.54 3.34
N HIS A 59 -12.58 16.04 3.36
CA HIS A 59 -13.36 16.37 2.17
C HIS A 59 -13.27 17.85 1.83
N SER A 60 -13.21 18.16 0.54
CA SER A 60 -13.27 19.52 -0.01
C SER A 60 -14.06 19.50 -1.32
N GLU A 61 -14.38 20.69 -1.86
CA GLU A 61 -14.98 20.79 -3.20
C GLU A 61 -14.07 20.22 -4.30
N ALA A 62 -12.75 20.24 -4.09
CA ALA A 62 -11.76 19.74 -5.05
C ALA A 62 -11.59 18.21 -5.02
N GLY A 63 -11.95 17.55 -3.91
CA GLY A 63 -11.76 16.11 -3.76
C GLY A 63 -11.59 15.68 -2.30
N VAL A 64 -10.98 14.52 -2.10
CA VAL A 64 -10.81 13.90 -0.79
C VAL A 64 -9.35 13.48 -0.56
N ILE A 65 -8.91 13.58 0.70
CA ILE A 65 -7.66 12.99 1.18
C ILE A 65 -8.01 12.02 2.31
N GLU A 66 -7.51 10.79 2.25
CA GLU A 66 -7.86 9.74 3.20
C GLU A 66 -6.62 9.09 3.81
N LEU A 67 -6.71 8.75 5.10
CA LEU A 67 -5.81 7.82 5.78
C LEU A 67 -6.58 6.53 6.07
N MET A 68 -6.00 5.39 5.70
CA MET A 68 -6.63 4.07 5.79
C MET A 68 -5.77 3.14 6.64
N PRO A 69 -5.91 3.17 7.99
CA PRO A 69 -5.15 2.32 8.89
C PRO A 69 -5.76 0.92 9.02
N THR A 70 -4.91 -0.07 9.31
CA THR A 70 -5.31 -1.44 9.66
C THR A 70 -4.17 -2.16 10.38
N SER A 71 -4.49 -3.17 11.17
CA SER A 71 -3.51 -4.06 11.79
C SER A 71 -4.05 -5.48 11.85
N ASP A 72 -3.16 -6.47 11.72
CA ASP A 72 -3.49 -7.88 11.98
C ASP A 72 -2.97 -8.39 13.33
N GLY A 73 -2.43 -7.47 14.15
CA GLY A 73 -1.87 -7.76 15.45
C GLY A 73 -0.35 -7.87 15.45
N ASP A 74 0.27 -8.27 14.35
CA ASP A 74 1.72 -8.35 14.17
C ASP A 74 2.25 -7.16 13.37
N VAL A 75 1.53 -6.78 12.32
CA VAL A 75 1.89 -5.67 11.44
C VAL A 75 0.78 -4.62 11.45
N TYR A 76 1.16 -3.39 11.65
CA TYR A 76 0.32 -2.22 11.44
C TYR A 76 0.66 -1.59 10.08
N GLY A 77 -0.37 -1.22 9.34
CA GLY A 77 -0.20 -0.49 8.10
C GLY A 77 -1.15 0.68 7.97
N PHE A 78 -0.71 1.71 7.27
CA PHE A 78 -1.65 2.71 6.78
C PHE A 78 -1.33 3.10 5.34
N LYS A 79 -2.35 3.53 4.63
CA LYS A 79 -2.24 4.14 3.32
C LYS A 79 -2.77 5.58 3.37
N TYR A 80 -1.96 6.52 2.87
CA TYR A 80 -2.43 7.83 2.44
C TYR A 80 -2.89 7.72 0.99
N VAL A 81 -4.02 8.30 0.66
CA VAL A 81 -4.49 8.40 -0.71
C VAL A 81 -5.29 9.68 -0.91
N ASN A 82 -5.12 10.34 -2.04
CA ASN A 82 -6.00 11.41 -2.48
C ASN A 82 -6.86 10.98 -3.68
N GLY A 83 -8.01 11.65 -3.82
CA GLY A 83 -8.85 11.57 -5.00
C GLY A 83 -9.27 12.99 -5.40
N HIS A 84 -8.62 13.54 -6.45
CA HIS A 84 -8.88 14.90 -6.95
C HIS A 84 -9.18 14.85 -8.45
N PRO A 85 -10.43 14.70 -8.86
CA PRO A 85 -10.82 14.48 -10.26
C PRO A 85 -10.32 15.55 -11.23
N ASP A 86 -10.28 16.79 -10.80
CA ASP A 86 -9.92 17.94 -11.63
C ASP A 86 -8.41 18.12 -11.83
N ASN A 87 -7.57 17.34 -11.14
CA ASN A 87 -6.13 17.39 -11.29
C ASN A 87 -5.67 17.14 -12.74
N MET A 88 -6.38 16.30 -13.48
CA MET A 88 -6.09 16.03 -14.89
C MET A 88 -6.13 17.32 -15.75
N LYS A 89 -6.95 18.31 -15.39
CA LYS A 89 -7.03 19.58 -16.10
C LYS A 89 -5.72 20.41 -16.04
N THR A 90 -4.87 20.10 -15.06
CA THR A 90 -3.58 20.77 -14.82
C THR A 90 -2.38 19.83 -15.02
N GLY A 91 -2.59 18.64 -15.64
CA GLY A 91 -1.54 17.66 -15.88
C GLY A 91 -1.06 16.91 -14.64
N ARG A 92 -1.80 16.98 -13.52
CA ARG A 92 -1.51 16.22 -12.31
C ARG A 92 -2.30 14.91 -12.28
N GLN A 93 -1.79 13.94 -11.52
CA GLN A 93 -2.49 12.69 -11.29
C GLN A 93 -3.76 12.91 -10.44
N THR A 94 -4.85 12.26 -10.83
CA THR A 94 -6.12 12.27 -10.09
C THR A 94 -6.00 11.57 -8.74
N VAL A 95 -5.21 10.49 -8.71
CA VAL A 95 -4.94 9.69 -7.51
C VAL A 95 -3.44 9.57 -7.32
N THR A 96 -2.97 9.83 -6.10
CA THR A 96 -1.63 9.49 -5.64
C THR A 96 -1.73 8.85 -4.27
N ALA A 97 -0.88 7.87 -3.98
CA ALA A 97 -0.91 7.17 -2.71
C ALA A 97 0.49 6.74 -2.28
N PHE A 98 0.70 6.66 -0.97
CA PHE A 98 1.86 6.03 -0.35
C PHE A 98 1.43 5.36 0.95
N GLY A 99 2.25 4.46 1.46
CA GLY A 99 1.95 3.74 2.69
C GLY A 99 3.17 3.35 3.48
N VAL A 100 2.90 2.92 4.70
CA VAL A 100 3.90 2.46 5.66
C VAL A 100 3.42 1.14 6.24
N LEU A 101 4.36 0.21 6.47
CA LEU A 101 4.20 -0.94 7.34
C LEU A 101 5.10 -0.76 8.56
N SER A 102 4.59 -1.12 9.74
CA SER A 102 5.33 -1.07 11.01
C SER A 102 5.09 -2.34 11.80
N GLU A 103 6.09 -2.78 12.57
CA GLU A 103 5.91 -3.82 13.58
C GLU A 103 5.02 -3.31 14.71
N VAL A 104 4.04 -4.08 15.12
CA VAL A 104 3.15 -3.68 16.23
C VAL A 104 3.88 -3.67 17.56
N GLU A 105 4.77 -4.64 17.80
CA GLU A 105 5.51 -4.78 19.06
C GLU A 105 6.40 -3.56 19.36
N THR A 106 7.10 -3.06 18.35
CA THR A 106 8.09 -1.98 18.51
C THR A 106 7.60 -0.62 18.04
N GLY A 107 6.55 -0.59 17.23
CA GLY A 107 6.10 0.58 16.50
C GLY A 107 7.06 1.03 15.39
N TYR A 108 8.11 0.22 15.09
CA TYR A 108 9.14 0.60 14.14
C TYR A 108 8.65 0.43 12.70
N PRO A 109 8.84 1.44 11.83
CA PRO A 109 8.50 1.29 10.41
C PRO A 109 9.49 0.32 9.74
N VAL A 110 8.95 -0.66 9.02
CA VAL A 110 9.73 -1.68 8.31
C VAL A 110 9.71 -1.52 6.80
N LEU A 111 8.75 -0.74 6.29
CA LEU A 111 8.64 -0.45 4.87
C LEU A 111 7.89 0.87 4.64
N LEU A 112 8.44 1.71 3.76
CA LEU A 112 7.72 2.78 3.08
C LEU A 112 7.56 2.41 1.61
N THR A 113 6.39 2.67 1.02
CA THR A 113 6.18 2.32 -0.39
C THR A 113 5.26 3.32 -1.09
N GLU A 114 5.53 3.55 -2.38
CA GLU A 114 4.50 4.10 -3.25
C GLU A 114 3.29 3.15 -3.24
N MET A 115 2.11 3.69 -3.38
CA MET A 115 0.89 2.89 -3.44
C MET A 115 -0.07 3.34 -4.55
N THR A 116 0.34 4.22 -5.44
CA THR A 116 -0.48 4.65 -6.57
C THR A 116 -0.69 3.49 -7.54
N ILE A 117 0.41 2.88 -7.98
CA ILE A 117 0.39 1.68 -8.84
C ILE A 117 -0.23 0.51 -8.08
N LEU A 118 0.22 0.30 -6.85
CA LEU A 118 -0.28 -0.80 -6.02
C LEU A 118 -1.79 -0.70 -5.75
N THR A 119 -2.35 0.51 -5.60
CA THR A 119 -3.81 0.71 -5.45
C THR A 119 -4.56 0.27 -6.71
N ALA A 120 -4.04 0.56 -7.89
CA ALA A 120 -4.63 0.12 -9.15
C ALA A 120 -4.59 -1.41 -9.29
N LEU A 121 -3.42 -2.01 -9.05
CA LEU A 121 -3.22 -3.47 -9.10
C LEU A 121 -4.11 -4.20 -8.08
N ARG A 122 -4.14 -3.73 -6.83
CA ARG A 122 -4.99 -4.29 -5.79
C ARG A 122 -6.47 -4.22 -6.15
N THR A 123 -6.93 -3.14 -6.74
CA THR A 123 -8.32 -2.97 -7.15
C THR A 123 -8.69 -3.95 -8.27
N ALA A 124 -7.83 -4.08 -9.27
CA ALA A 124 -8.01 -5.06 -10.35
C ALA A 124 -8.01 -6.51 -9.82
N ALA A 125 -7.04 -6.84 -8.93
CA ALA A 125 -6.93 -8.15 -8.31
C ALA A 125 -8.16 -8.50 -7.45
N THR A 126 -8.71 -7.51 -6.71
CA THR A 126 -9.95 -7.71 -5.94
C THR A 126 -11.12 -8.06 -6.85
N SER A 127 -11.28 -7.35 -7.96
CA SER A 127 -12.35 -7.62 -8.93
C SER A 127 -12.22 -9.02 -9.53
N ALA A 128 -11.00 -9.42 -9.91
CA ALA A 128 -10.72 -10.76 -10.44
C ALA A 128 -10.98 -11.86 -9.40
N MET A 129 -10.59 -11.63 -8.14
CA MET A 129 -10.87 -12.56 -7.04
C MET A 129 -12.37 -12.76 -6.82
N VAL A 130 -13.14 -11.66 -6.75
CA VAL A 130 -14.59 -11.70 -6.51
C VAL A 130 -15.30 -12.44 -7.66
N ALA A 131 -14.85 -12.29 -8.90
CA ALA A 131 -15.44 -12.95 -10.06
C ALA A 131 -15.41 -14.49 -9.98
N LYS A 132 -14.54 -15.09 -9.12
CA LYS A 132 -14.55 -16.54 -8.87
C LYS A 132 -15.81 -17.02 -8.12
N TYR A 133 -16.52 -16.12 -7.45
CA TYR A 133 -17.62 -16.44 -6.54
C TYR A 133 -18.99 -15.99 -7.08
N LEU A 134 -19.01 -15.37 -8.27
CA LEU A 134 -20.21 -14.94 -8.98
C LEU A 134 -20.58 -15.91 -10.11
#